data_b6842303f28c3433f935e903754ae330
#
_entry.id   b6842303f28c3433f935e903754ae330
#
_cell.length_a   1.000
_cell.length_b   1.000
_cell.length_c   1.000
_cell.angle_alpha   90.00
_cell.angle_beta   90.00
_cell.angle_gamma   90.00
#
_symmetry.space_group_name_H-M   'P 1'
#
loop_
_entity.id
_entity.type
_entity.pdbx_description
1 polymer ?
#
loop_
_entity_poly.entity_id
_entity_poly.type
_entity_poly.pdbx_seq_one_letter_code
_entity_poly.pdbx_strand_id
1 'polypeptide(L)'
;AGWRVAQWRVSVRDGELRAELLRQAIDISRTINPQRVKALSFSASDIEKPEFQRLCGQMRAYGRILEVRGIYSMAVREGAIVFGPESFEPGDPLANPPGTVYGEPSAAHWEVFRTGRPSTVGPYRDEFGSFISALAPVLDSRSGEMLMAIRIDVEEVQWRAAIRREQWVVAAVVLVLALMLVGGGLVLRHRDRLPAERQARVRFSEYHLVACLGLALTVVVAKALNDTEGQSDREVFRHLAESQAGRLAEAFRDLRDNQLDGLVRFFESSEHVDRWEFRRYAKAETRPPEVYAIAWAPRVCAQEKDAFEQSVRDQGIETFHVFEQGPDGVDRPAFGRDEYFPLLYLEPTEENPGAVGFDLVSDPTRKTAIHHAIQTKLSTATDLVMPFLRPGPAVVLYAPLLTLPTSVAEPHLARASVQEARGVLSIALRLDAILRRTAITGEGSSLFVVMDLYQLDVSQPPRFLGTSSPDNAEHADFARSGPGLSGKGLAGFFVSYPIFAFGKSYVVNVHPGAGFLAAHPVRIGWTAGLVGV
;
A
#
# COMPACT_ATOMS: atom_id res chain seq x y z
N ALA A 1 31.47 26.10 17.40
CA ALA A 1 30.94 24.74 17.68
C ALA A 1 29.46 24.64 17.32
N GLY A 2 28.56 25.48 17.80
CA GLY A 2 27.11 25.41 17.60
C GLY A 2 26.67 25.40 16.12
N TRP A 3 27.30 26.21 15.26
CA TRP A 3 26.99 26.24 13.83
C TRP A 3 27.33 24.93 13.12
N ARG A 4 28.43 24.25 13.48
CA ARG A 4 28.79 22.94 12.92
C ARG A 4 27.82 21.86 13.35
N VAL A 5 27.31 21.89 14.58
CA VAL A 5 26.28 20.98 15.08
C VAL A 5 24.96 21.21 14.35
N ALA A 6 24.57 22.46 14.11
CA ALA A 6 23.38 22.78 13.34
C ALA A 6 23.47 22.29 11.89
N GLN A 7 24.62 22.50 11.22
CA GLN A 7 24.83 21.98 9.87
C GLN A 7 24.80 20.45 9.80
N TRP A 8 25.43 19.78 10.77
CA TRP A 8 25.40 18.32 10.86
C TRP A 8 23.98 17.80 11.02
N ARG A 9 23.18 18.39 11.93
CA ARG A 9 21.76 18.03 12.10
C ARG A 9 20.92 18.24 10.83
N VAL A 10 21.16 19.33 10.12
CA VAL A 10 20.53 19.60 8.81
C VAL A 10 20.85 18.50 7.81
N SER A 11 22.12 18.10 7.70
CA SER A 11 22.55 17.04 6.78
C SER A 11 21.94 15.68 7.15
N VAL A 12 21.88 15.36 8.45
CA VAL A 12 21.22 14.12 8.92
C VAL A 12 19.73 14.14 8.56
N ARG A 13 19.02 15.25 8.83
CA ARG A 13 17.60 15.37 8.54
C ARG A 13 17.29 15.32 7.05
N ASP A 14 18.10 15.97 6.21
CA ASP A 14 17.98 15.88 4.75
C ASP A 14 18.16 14.42 4.28
N GLY A 15 19.15 13.71 4.82
CA GLY A 15 19.38 12.30 4.53
C GLY A 15 18.20 11.40 4.93
N GLU A 16 17.60 11.62 6.11
CA GLU A 16 16.41 10.89 6.59
C GLU A 16 15.20 11.10 5.66
N LEU A 17 14.91 12.36 5.30
CA LEU A 17 13.81 12.70 4.42
C LEU A 17 13.98 12.12 3.02
N ARG A 18 15.23 12.14 2.48
CA ARG A 18 15.53 11.50 1.19
C ARG A 18 15.34 9.99 1.24
N ALA A 19 15.82 9.36 2.31
CA ALA A 19 15.66 7.92 2.49
C ALA A 19 14.18 7.53 2.61
N GLU A 20 13.37 8.35 3.29
CA GLU A 20 11.92 8.13 3.40
C GLU A 20 11.21 8.25 2.07
N LEU A 21 11.48 9.34 1.32
CA LEU A 21 10.88 9.58 0.00
C LEU A 21 11.28 8.47 -0.99
N LEU A 22 12.56 8.03 -0.93
CA LEU A 22 13.05 6.94 -1.78
C LEU A 22 12.37 5.61 -1.46
N ARG A 23 12.15 5.31 -0.17
CA ARG A 23 11.40 4.11 0.24
C ARG A 23 9.99 4.11 -0.31
N GLN A 24 9.25 5.22 -0.17
CA GLN A 24 7.90 5.34 -0.72
C GLN A 24 7.86 5.06 -2.23
N ALA A 25 8.82 5.59 -2.99
CA ALA A 25 8.94 5.31 -4.41
C ALA A 25 9.23 3.82 -4.70
N ILE A 26 10.14 3.20 -3.93
CA ILE A 26 10.47 1.77 -4.03
C ILE A 26 9.24 0.92 -3.68
N ASP A 27 8.52 1.26 -2.62
CA ASP A 27 7.36 0.50 -2.18
C ASP A 27 6.27 0.50 -3.26
N ILE A 28 5.98 1.67 -3.86
CA ILE A 28 5.06 1.75 -4.99
C ILE A 28 5.57 0.92 -6.17
N SER A 29 6.84 1.06 -6.55
CA SER A 29 7.39 0.36 -7.71
C SER A 29 7.29 -1.17 -7.59
N ARG A 30 7.44 -1.71 -6.37
CA ARG A 30 7.35 -3.14 -6.06
C ARG A 30 5.92 -3.70 -6.15
N THR A 31 4.89 -2.85 -6.01
CA THR A 31 3.50 -3.30 -6.09
C THR A 31 2.99 -3.40 -7.52
N ILE A 32 3.66 -2.74 -8.46
CA ILE A 32 3.25 -2.70 -9.86
C ILE A 32 3.59 -4.02 -10.54
N ASN A 33 2.61 -4.57 -11.28
CA ASN A 33 2.83 -5.77 -12.06
C ASN A 33 3.62 -5.46 -13.34
N PRO A 34 4.87 -5.99 -13.51
CA PRO A 34 5.68 -5.73 -14.69
C PRO A 34 5.03 -6.17 -16.00
N GLN A 35 4.24 -7.25 -16.01
CA GLN A 35 3.58 -7.74 -17.23
C GLN A 35 2.55 -6.73 -17.76
N ARG A 36 1.90 -5.98 -16.88
CA ARG A 36 0.97 -4.93 -17.30
C ARG A 36 1.68 -3.69 -17.84
N VAL A 37 2.86 -3.38 -17.29
CA VAL A 37 3.69 -2.29 -17.83
C VAL A 37 4.16 -2.60 -19.24
N LYS A 38 4.45 -3.87 -19.56
CA LYS A 38 4.81 -4.30 -20.92
C LYS A 38 3.71 -4.08 -21.96
N ALA A 39 2.44 -4.02 -21.55
CA ALA A 39 1.32 -3.70 -22.44
C ALA A 39 1.25 -2.21 -22.81
N LEU A 40 2.00 -1.35 -22.10
CA LEU A 40 2.04 0.08 -22.34
C LEU A 40 3.11 0.45 -23.37
N SER A 41 2.71 1.27 -24.34
CA SER A 41 3.62 1.84 -25.34
C SER A 41 4.30 3.12 -24.88
N PHE A 42 3.77 3.76 -23.84
CA PHE A 42 4.11 5.10 -23.40
C PHE A 42 3.90 6.15 -24.50
N SER A 43 2.72 6.08 -25.13
CA SER A 43 2.26 7.03 -26.15
C SER A 43 0.80 7.38 -25.90
N ALA A 44 0.27 8.36 -26.62
CA ALA A 44 -1.12 8.80 -26.48
C ALA A 44 -2.15 7.67 -26.66
N SER A 45 -1.82 6.59 -27.37
CA SER A 45 -2.69 5.42 -27.53
C SER A 45 -2.94 4.64 -26.25
N ASP A 46 -2.15 4.86 -25.19
CA ASP A 46 -2.31 4.18 -23.92
C ASP A 46 -3.50 4.69 -23.11
N ILE A 47 -4.00 5.90 -23.37
CA ILE A 47 -5.11 6.52 -22.61
C ILE A 47 -6.33 5.60 -22.54
N GLU A 48 -6.64 4.90 -23.63
CA GLU A 48 -7.79 3.99 -23.72
C GLU A 48 -7.51 2.58 -23.18
N LYS A 49 -6.23 2.26 -22.90
CA LYS A 49 -5.88 0.92 -22.40
C LYS A 49 -6.31 0.71 -20.95
N PRO A 50 -6.97 -0.41 -20.63
CA PRO A 50 -7.38 -0.72 -19.27
C PRO A 50 -6.23 -0.75 -18.27
N GLU A 51 -5.04 -1.22 -18.69
CA GLU A 51 -3.84 -1.26 -17.86
C GLU A 51 -3.40 0.14 -17.45
N PHE A 52 -3.43 1.10 -18.38
CA PHE A 52 -3.09 2.49 -18.13
C PHE A 52 -4.07 3.13 -17.15
N GLN A 53 -5.38 3.03 -17.45
CA GLN A 53 -6.44 3.60 -16.61
C GLN A 53 -6.40 3.02 -15.19
N ARG A 54 -6.14 1.71 -15.06
CA ARG A 54 -6.01 1.03 -13.78
C ARG A 54 -4.84 1.54 -12.96
N LEU A 55 -3.66 1.71 -13.57
CA LEU A 55 -2.49 2.26 -12.89
C LEU A 55 -2.71 3.71 -12.47
N CYS A 56 -3.27 4.56 -13.32
CA CYS A 56 -3.64 5.93 -12.96
C CYS A 56 -4.61 5.96 -11.78
N GLY A 57 -5.66 5.14 -11.80
CA GLY A 57 -6.62 5.03 -10.69
C GLY A 57 -5.96 4.61 -9.38
N GLN A 58 -5.05 3.62 -9.42
CA GLN A 58 -4.33 3.14 -8.26
C GLN A 58 -3.37 4.18 -7.69
N MET A 59 -2.59 4.85 -8.55
CA MET A 59 -1.69 5.92 -8.13
C MET A 59 -2.46 7.11 -7.56
N ARG A 60 -3.62 7.45 -8.14
CA ARG A 60 -4.48 8.53 -7.68
C ARG A 60 -5.06 8.24 -6.30
N ALA A 61 -5.62 7.04 -6.11
CA ALA A 61 -6.17 6.62 -4.82
C ALA A 61 -5.11 6.63 -3.71
N TYR A 62 -3.88 6.18 -4.00
CA TYR A 62 -2.79 6.20 -3.03
C TYR A 62 -2.21 7.60 -2.83
N GLY A 63 -2.09 8.40 -3.87
CA GLY A 63 -1.58 9.78 -3.81
C GLY A 63 -2.38 10.70 -2.87
N ARG A 64 -3.67 10.40 -2.65
CA ARG A 64 -4.52 11.17 -1.71
C ARG A 64 -4.12 11.07 -0.24
N ILE A 65 -3.43 10.01 0.14
CA ILE A 65 -2.98 9.80 1.53
C ILE A 65 -1.50 10.16 1.73
N LEU A 66 -0.78 10.43 0.65
CA LEU A 66 0.60 10.90 0.71
C LEU A 66 0.66 12.44 0.71
N GLU A 67 1.53 12.99 1.55
CA GLU A 67 1.85 14.42 1.54
C GLU A 67 2.90 14.74 0.45
N VAL A 68 2.59 14.37 -0.80
CA VAL A 68 3.46 14.59 -1.97
C VAL A 68 2.71 15.35 -3.05
N ARG A 69 3.44 16.01 -3.94
CA ARG A 69 2.82 16.77 -5.05
C ARG A 69 2.14 15.85 -6.05
N GLY A 70 2.79 14.72 -6.36
CA GLY A 70 2.24 13.74 -7.31
C GLY A 70 3.09 12.48 -7.39
N ILE A 71 2.47 11.44 -7.95
CA ILE A 71 3.10 10.17 -8.29
C ILE A 71 2.95 10.01 -9.80
N TYR A 72 4.04 9.81 -10.51
CA TYR A 72 4.00 9.56 -11.94
C TYR A 72 5.03 8.53 -12.35
N SER A 73 4.82 7.97 -13.53
CA SER A 73 5.76 7.05 -14.13
C SER A 73 6.44 7.66 -15.35
N MET A 74 7.64 7.22 -15.60
CA MET A 74 8.46 7.65 -16.72
C MET A 74 9.13 6.43 -17.36
N ALA A 75 9.30 6.45 -18.68
CA ALA A 75 10.02 5.42 -19.42
C ALA A 75 10.94 6.05 -20.47
N VAL A 76 11.94 5.31 -20.92
CA VAL A 76 12.77 5.73 -22.06
C VAL A 76 12.15 5.19 -23.34
N ARG A 77 11.82 6.06 -24.27
CA ARG A 77 11.34 5.73 -25.61
C ARG A 77 12.05 6.59 -26.64
N GLU A 78 12.54 5.98 -27.69
CA GLU A 78 13.26 6.66 -28.79
C GLU A 78 14.39 7.60 -28.31
N GLY A 79 15.06 7.23 -27.23
CA GLY A 79 16.16 8.01 -26.65
C GLY A 79 15.73 9.21 -25.79
N ALA A 80 14.43 9.41 -25.55
CA ALA A 80 13.90 10.44 -24.66
C ALA A 80 13.20 9.82 -23.44
N ILE A 81 13.17 10.55 -22.32
CA ILE A 81 12.34 10.19 -21.17
C ILE A 81 10.93 10.74 -21.41
N VAL A 82 9.94 9.87 -21.34
CA VAL A 82 8.53 10.22 -21.56
C VAL A 82 7.67 9.89 -20.34
N PHE A 83 6.60 10.65 -20.13
CA PHE A 83 5.62 10.40 -19.10
C PHE A 83 4.70 9.23 -19.45
N GLY A 84 4.25 8.49 -18.45
CA GLY A 84 3.27 7.41 -18.53
C GLY A 84 2.12 7.59 -17.55
N PRO A 85 1.60 6.51 -16.93
CA PRO A 85 0.56 6.61 -15.90
C PRO A 85 0.95 7.52 -14.74
N GLU A 86 -0.01 8.32 -14.25
CA GLU A 86 0.20 9.31 -13.19
C GLU A 86 -1.02 9.46 -12.27
N SER A 87 -0.83 10.14 -11.14
CA SER A 87 -1.88 10.35 -10.13
C SER A 87 -2.76 11.58 -10.37
N PHE A 88 -2.44 12.41 -11.36
CA PHE A 88 -3.23 13.60 -11.66
C PHE A 88 -4.54 13.26 -12.37
N GLU A 89 -5.55 14.10 -12.16
CA GLU A 89 -6.82 13.98 -12.89
C GLU A 89 -6.66 14.43 -14.34
N PRO A 90 -7.40 13.84 -15.28
CA PRO A 90 -7.44 14.34 -16.65
C PRO A 90 -7.89 15.81 -16.68
N GLY A 91 -7.07 16.68 -17.28
CA GLY A 91 -7.34 18.13 -17.33
C GLY A 91 -6.75 18.94 -16.17
N ASP A 92 -6.06 18.30 -15.21
CA ASP A 92 -5.24 19.01 -14.24
C ASP A 92 -4.11 19.76 -14.99
N PRO A 93 -3.80 21.02 -14.65
CA PRO A 93 -2.69 21.76 -15.28
C PRO A 93 -1.32 21.10 -15.14
N LEU A 94 -1.16 20.17 -14.20
CA LEU A 94 0.06 19.43 -13.95
C LEU A 94 0.07 18.05 -14.61
N ALA A 95 -1.06 17.63 -15.19
CA ALA A 95 -1.17 16.34 -15.86
C ALA A 95 -0.40 16.34 -17.17
N ASN A 96 0.33 15.26 -17.41
CA ASN A 96 1.07 15.04 -18.65
C ASN A 96 0.45 13.87 -19.42
N PRO A 97 -0.08 14.08 -20.62
CA PRO A 97 -0.52 12.98 -21.46
C PRO A 97 0.61 11.94 -21.65
N PRO A 98 0.26 10.63 -21.71
CA PRO A 98 1.28 9.61 -21.93
C PRO A 98 2.02 9.83 -23.25
N GLY A 99 3.36 9.70 -23.20
CA GLY A 99 4.23 9.97 -24.32
C GLY A 99 4.74 11.42 -24.40
N THR A 100 4.26 12.34 -23.52
CA THR A 100 4.86 13.67 -23.40
C THR A 100 6.32 13.54 -23.01
N VAL A 101 7.21 14.19 -23.77
CA VAL A 101 8.65 14.17 -23.51
C VAL A 101 8.96 15.06 -22.29
N TYR A 102 9.73 14.54 -21.36
CA TYR A 102 10.26 15.33 -20.26
C TYR A 102 11.40 16.22 -20.77
N GLY A 103 11.20 17.55 -20.77
CA GLY A 103 12.07 18.50 -21.47
C GLY A 103 13.44 18.67 -20.86
N GLU A 104 13.58 18.60 -19.53
CA GLU A 104 14.82 18.95 -18.81
C GLU A 104 15.32 17.83 -17.87
N PRO A 105 15.60 16.59 -18.36
CA PRO A 105 16.13 15.53 -17.52
C PRO A 105 17.56 15.81 -17.11
N SER A 106 17.83 15.83 -15.81
CA SER A 106 19.21 15.93 -15.30
C SER A 106 20.00 14.64 -15.51
N ALA A 107 21.34 14.69 -15.39
CA ALA A 107 22.20 13.50 -15.44
C ALA A 107 21.78 12.43 -14.41
N ALA A 108 21.28 12.84 -13.25
CA ALA A 108 20.82 11.94 -12.20
C ALA A 108 19.54 11.17 -12.59
N HIS A 109 18.65 11.76 -13.39
CA HIS A 109 17.50 11.03 -13.95
C HIS A 109 17.98 9.92 -14.89
N TRP A 110 18.87 10.23 -15.82
CA TRP A 110 19.45 9.26 -16.75
C TRP A 110 20.22 8.13 -16.05
N GLU A 111 20.87 8.43 -14.92
CA GLU A 111 21.60 7.44 -14.12
C GLU A 111 20.66 6.34 -13.61
N VAL A 112 19.44 6.68 -13.16
CA VAL A 112 18.44 5.68 -12.72
C VAL A 112 18.07 4.76 -13.88
N PHE A 113 17.82 5.32 -15.08
CA PHE A 113 17.46 4.50 -16.25
C PHE A 113 18.62 3.63 -16.73
N ARG A 114 19.87 4.12 -16.61
CA ARG A 114 21.06 3.37 -17.02
C ARG A 114 21.43 2.26 -16.04
N THR A 115 21.26 2.49 -14.74
CA THR A 115 21.73 1.55 -13.70
C THR A 115 20.62 0.65 -13.14
N GLY A 116 19.35 1.01 -13.33
CA GLY A 116 18.22 0.33 -12.69
C GLY A 116 18.24 0.45 -11.16
N ARG A 117 18.98 1.44 -10.59
CA ARG A 117 19.06 1.65 -9.15
C ARG A 117 18.18 2.81 -8.73
N PRO A 118 17.39 2.66 -7.64
CA PRO A 118 16.59 3.76 -7.14
C PRO A 118 17.48 4.88 -6.59
N SER A 119 17.09 6.14 -6.77
CA SER A 119 17.84 7.30 -6.35
C SER A 119 16.94 8.49 -6.03
N THR A 120 17.46 9.43 -5.23
CA THR A 120 16.85 10.74 -5.02
C THR A 120 17.61 11.80 -5.81
N VAL A 121 16.86 12.71 -6.42
CA VAL A 121 17.39 13.80 -7.24
C VAL A 121 16.92 15.14 -6.67
N GLY A 122 17.75 16.15 -6.72
CA GLY A 122 17.41 17.51 -6.32
C GLY A 122 18.12 17.99 -5.05
N PRO A 123 17.88 19.27 -4.64
CA PRO A 123 16.88 20.16 -5.26
C PRO A 123 17.28 20.56 -6.69
N TYR A 124 16.32 20.53 -7.59
CA TYR A 124 16.46 21.00 -8.96
C TYR A 124 15.24 21.81 -9.36
N ARG A 125 15.36 22.59 -10.41
CA ARG A 125 14.27 23.38 -10.96
C ARG A 125 14.01 22.93 -12.40
N ASP A 126 12.74 22.70 -12.69
CA ASP A 126 12.25 22.43 -14.04
C ASP A 126 11.06 23.35 -14.40
N GLU A 127 10.39 23.08 -15.51
CA GLU A 127 9.23 23.83 -16.00
C GLU A 127 8.02 23.80 -15.03
N PHE A 128 7.96 22.80 -14.12
CA PHE A 128 6.87 22.62 -13.14
C PHE A 128 7.18 23.23 -11.77
N GLY A 129 8.42 23.63 -11.48
CA GLY A 129 8.82 24.21 -10.19
C GLY A 129 10.17 23.79 -9.68
N SER A 130 10.33 23.87 -8.35
CA SER A 130 11.55 23.40 -7.67
C SER A 130 11.23 22.22 -6.75
N PHE A 131 11.89 21.07 -6.98
CA PHE A 131 11.55 19.79 -6.37
C PHE A 131 12.75 19.03 -5.82
N ILE A 132 12.43 18.14 -4.89
CA ILE A 132 13.22 16.97 -4.54
C ILE A 132 12.39 15.76 -4.98
N SER A 133 12.99 14.89 -5.79
CA SER A 133 12.33 13.72 -6.35
C SER A 133 12.99 12.43 -5.89
N ALA A 134 12.19 11.40 -5.72
CA ALA A 134 12.67 10.02 -5.64
C ALA A 134 12.22 9.26 -6.89
N LEU A 135 13.13 8.49 -7.45
CA LEU A 135 12.89 7.62 -8.59
C LEU A 135 13.18 6.18 -8.22
N ALA A 136 12.24 5.29 -8.49
CA ALA A 136 12.40 3.85 -8.26
C ALA A 136 12.04 3.05 -9.52
N PRO A 137 12.89 2.10 -9.95
CA PRO A 137 12.66 1.32 -11.16
C PRO A 137 11.59 0.25 -10.96
N VAL A 138 10.78 0.01 -11.97
CA VAL A 138 9.99 -1.20 -12.14
C VAL A 138 10.73 -2.08 -13.12
N LEU A 139 11.24 -3.21 -12.62
CA LEU A 139 12.06 -4.14 -13.39
C LEU A 139 11.22 -5.34 -13.84
N ASP A 140 11.52 -5.86 -15.02
CA ASP A 140 11.03 -7.17 -15.44
C ASP A 140 11.65 -8.26 -14.57
N SER A 141 10.83 -9.07 -13.93
CA SER A 141 11.28 -10.16 -13.05
C SER A 141 12.08 -11.27 -13.76
N ARG A 142 11.97 -11.38 -15.09
CA ARG A 142 12.66 -12.41 -15.88
C ARG A 142 13.95 -11.92 -16.51
N SER A 143 13.93 -10.73 -17.12
CA SER A 143 15.10 -10.19 -17.83
C SER A 143 15.94 -9.24 -16.99
N GLY A 144 15.38 -8.70 -15.89
CA GLY A 144 15.99 -7.61 -15.13
C GLY A 144 15.95 -6.25 -15.86
N GLU A 145 15.31 -6.18 -17.03
CA GLU A 145 15.18 -4.96 -17.83
C GLU A 145 14.30 -3.93 -17.11
N MET A 146 14.71 -2.67 -17.19
CA MET A 146 13.92 -1.57 -16.64
C MET A 146 12.78 -1.21 -17.60
N LEU A 147 11.56 -1.40 -17.15
CA LEU A 147 10.36 -1.11 -17.92
C LEU A 147 9.91 0.35 -17.79
N MET A 148 9.97 0.88 -16.58
CA MET A 148 9.68 2.28 -16.25
C MET A 148 10.26 2.65 -14.89
N ALA A 149 10.27 3.94 -14.56
CA ALA A 149 10.52 4.46 -13.21
C ALA A 149 9.23 5.02 -12.62
N ILE A 150 9.02 4.78 -11.34
CA ILE A 150 8.08 5.55 -10.52
C ILE A 150 8.82 6.77 -9.98
N ARG A 151 8.24 7.94 -10.11
CA ARG A 151 8.75 9.20 -9.57
C ARG A 151 7.73 9.79 -8.59
N ILE A 152 8.24 10.29 -7.46
CA ILE A 152 7.49 11.03 -6.47
C ILE A 152 8.19 12.36 -6.24
N ASP A 153 7.43 13.46 -6.26
CA ASP A 153 7.96 14.81 -6.07
C ASP A 153 7.43 15.44 -4.79
N VAL A 154 8.36 16.12 -4.09
CA VAL A 154 8.04 17.00 -2.96
C VAL A 154 8.55 18.41 -3.29
N GLU A 155 7.73 19.43 -3.04
CA GLU A 155 8.13 20.82 -3.26
C GLU A 155 9.30 21.23 -2.38
N GLU A 156 10.28 21.92 -2.95
CA GLU A 156 11.45 22.40 -2.22
C GLU A 156 11.08 23.28 -1.03
N VAL A 157 9.99 24.05 -1.11
CA VAL A 157 9.51 24.92 -0.03
C VAL A 157 9.12 24.10 1.20
N GLN A 158 8.37 23.02 1.00
CA GLN A 158 7.95 22.10 2.08
C GLN A 158 9.16 21.39 2.67
N TRP A 159 10.07 20.91 1.81
CA TRP A 159 11.31 20.27 2.21
C TRP A 159 12.19 21.18 3.08
N ARG A 160 12.42 22.41 2.63
CA ARG A 160 13.18 23.41 3.41
C ARG A 160 12.48 23.78 4.71
N ALA A 161 11.15 23.79 4.76
CA ALA A 161 10.42 24.07 5.99
C ALA A 161 10.63 22.95 7.03
N ALA A 162 10.60 21.68 6.60
CA ALA A 162 10.87 20.53 7.48
C ALA A 162 12.29 20.57 8.06
N ILE A 163 13.29 20.93 7.24
CA ILE A 163 14.69 21.05 7.69
C ILE A 163 14.88 22.25 8.65
N ARG A 164 14.31 23.42 8.35
CA ARG A 164 14.44 24.62 9.16
C ARG A 164 13.91 24.45 10.57
N ARG A 165 12.89 23.65 10.77
CA ARG A 165 12.33 23.35 12.09
C ARG A 165 13.39 22.80 13.05
N GLU A 166 14.27 21.91 12.56
CA GLU A 166 15.36 21.35 13.37
C GLU A 166 16.43 22.40 13.72
N GLN A 167 16.72 23.35 12.81
CA GLN A 167 17.67 24.43 13.07
C GLN A 167 17.23 25.31 14.22
N TRP A 168 15.93 25.63 14.30
CA TRP A 168 15.39 26.47 15.37
C TRP A 168 15.52 25.83 16.76
N VAL A 169 15.36 24.50 16.86
CA VAL A 169 15.53 23.78 18.13
C VAL A 169 16.97 23.90 18.63
N VAL A 170 17.95 23.66 17.76
CA VAL A 170 19.38 23.81 18.13
C VAL A 170 19.71 25.24 18.48
N ALA A 171 19.25 26.21 17.69
CA ALA A 171 19.46 27.61 17.94
C ALA A 171 18.88 28.06 19.30
N ALA A 172 17.67 27.58 19.63
CA ALA A 172 17.04 27.90 20.93
C ALA A 172 17.84 27.33 22.11
N VAL A 173 18.32 26.07 22.03
CA VAL A 173 19.17 25.49 23.09
C VAL A 173 20.47 26.28 23.27
N VAL A 174 21.16 26.60 22.16
CA VAL A 174 22.39 27.39 22.21
C VAL A 174 22.13 28.79 22.80
N LEU A 175 21.03 29.44 22.43
CA LEU A 175 20.64 30.75 22.95
C LEU A 175 20.37 30.69 24.45
N VAL A 176 19.64 29.69 24.94
CA VAL A 176 19.35 29.52 26.38
C VAL A 176 20.65 29.34 27.17
N LEU A 177 21.56 28.46 26.69
CA LEU A 177 22.86 28.26 27.34
C LEU A 177 23.71 29.56 27.35
N ALA A 178 23.72 30.32 26.26
CA ALA A 178 24.43 31.58 26.15
C ALA A 178 23.84 32.62 27.12
N LEU A 179 22.51 32.73 27.21
CA LEU A 179 21.83 33.62 28.14
C LEU A 179 22.12 33.23 29.60
N MET A 180 22.19 31.96 29.94
CA MET A 180 22.58 31.48 31.26
C MET A 180 24.02 31.90 31.61
N LEU A 181 24.95 31.72 30.66
CA LEU A 181 26.36 32.10 30.87
C LEU A 181 26.53 33.61 31.00
N VAL A 182 25.93 34.39 30.11
CA VAL A 182 26.00 35.85 30.14
C VAL A 182 25.29 36.42 31.38
N GLY A 183 24.08 35.95 31.66
CA GLY A 183 23.30 36.35 32.82
C GLY A 183 24.01 36.00 34.13
N GLY A 184 24.56 34.79 34.23
CA GLY A 184 25.37 34.37 35.37
C GLY A 184 26.61 35.23 35.54
N GLY A 185 27.34 35.51 34.46
CA GLY A 185 28.50 36.43 34.50
C GLY A 185 28.16 37.83 34.93
N LEU A 186 27.00 38.37 34.51
CA LEU A 186 26.50 39.66 34.95
C LEU A 186 26.14 39.70 36.45
N VAL A 187 25.50 38.63 36.95
CA VAL A 187 25.17 38.46 38.37
C VAL A 187 26.45 38.42 39.21
N LEU A 188 27.46 37.65 38.79
CA LEU A 188 28.76 37.60 39.49
C LEU A 188 29.45 38.96 39.48
N ARG A 189 29.50 39.63 38.33
CA ARG A 189 30.11 40.96 38.20
C ARG A 189 29.34 42.02 39.02
N HIS A 190 28.03 41.93 39.13
CA HIS A 190 27.23 42.81 39.99
C HIS A 190 27.51 42.51 41.45
N ARG A 191 27.59 41.26 41.89
CA ARG A 191 27.96 40.85 43.25
C ARG A 191 29.28 41.47 43.68
N ASP A 192 30.30 41.40 42.82
CA ASP A 192 31.64 41.91 43.15
C ASP A 192 31.69 43.45 43.35
N ARG A 193 30.66 44.16 42.89
CA ARG A 193 30.50 45.61 43.07
C ARG A 193 29.68 45.98 44.30
N LEU A 194 29.06 45.05 45.03
CA LEU A 194 28.24 45.29 46.21
C LEU A 194 29.12 45.50 47.46
N PRO A 195 28.64 46.26 48.44
CA PRO A 195 29.31 46.35 49.75
C PRO A 195 29.34 45.00 50.46
N ALA A 196 30.37 44.74 51.29
CA ALA A 196 30.66 43.48 51.95
C ALA A 196 29.44 42.83 52.66
N GLU A 197 28.61 43.66 53.32
CA GLU A 197 27.38 43.20 54.00
C GLU A 197 26.33 42.59 53.01
N ARG A 198 26.22 43.11 51.81
CA ARG A 198 25.29 42.63 50.79
C ARG A 198 25.89 41.49 50.00
N GLN A 199 27.21 41.41 49.84
CA GLN A 199 27.89 40.27 49.21
C GLN A 199 27.60 38.94 49.95
N ALA A 200 27.51 38.99 51.28
CA ALA A 200 27.21 37.84 52.12
C ALA A 200 25.86 37.17 51.78
N ARG A 201 24.86 37.95 51.35
CA ARG A 201 23.54 37.41 50.93
C ARG A 201 23.56 36.68 49.61
N VAL A 202 24.50 37.00 48.73
CA VAL A 202 24.62 36.41 47.38
C VAL A 202 25.87 35.54 47.21
N ARG A 203 26.49 35.12 48.34
CA ARG A 203 27.75 34.36 48.37
C ARG A 203 27.66 33.00 47.63
N PHE A 204 26.45 32.41 47.52
CA PHE A 204 26.20 31.13 46.88
C PHE A 204 25.83 31.25 45.41
N SER A 205 25.86 32.46 44.80
CA SER A 205 25.47 32.67 43.40
C SER A 205 26.28 31.83 42.39
N GLU A 206 27.57 31.56 42.68
CA GLU A 206 28.43 30.69 41.87
C GLU A 206 27.94 29.25 41.88
N TYR A 207 27.60 28.72 43.07
CA TYR A 207 27.09 27.37 43.22
C TYR A 207 25.75 27.20 42.50
N HIS A 208 24.85 28.20 42.58
CA HIS A 208 23.57 28.18 41.87
C HIS A 208 23.79 28.22 40.36
N LEU A 209 24.72 29.03 39.86
CA LEU A 209 25.04 29.11 38.45
C LEU A 209 25.56 27.76 37.92
N VAL A 210 26.53 27.18 38.65
CA VAL A 210 27.11 25.87 38.29
C VAL A 210 26.03 24.77 38.32
N ALA A 211 25.19 24.78 39.37
CA ALA A 211 24.09 23.81 39.47
C ALA A 211 23.07 23.96 38.34
N CYS A 212 22.66 25.19 38.00
CA CYS A 212 21.73 25.42 36.88
C CYS A 212 22.35 25.03 35.54
N LEU A 213 23.63 25.32 35.31
CA LEU A 213 24.34 24.95 34.10
C LEU A 213 24.49 23.42 34.00
N GLY A 214 24.84 22.75 35.11
CA GLY A 214 24.93 21.31 35.22
C GLY A 214 23.59 20.63 34.93
N LEU A 215 22.52 21.14 35.55
CA LEU A 215 21.16 20.63 35.31
C LEU A 215 20.74 20.79 33.82
N ALA A 216 20.99 21.96 33.25
CA ALA A 216 20.68 22.22 31.84
C ALA A 216 21.45 21.25 30.92
N LEU A 217 22.75 21.03 31.19
CA LEU A 217 23.58 20.09 30.45
C LEU A 217 23.06 18.66 30.59
N THR A 218 22.71 18.23 31.82
CA THR A 218 22.14 16.90 32.09
C THR A 218 20.85 16.69 31.29
N VAL A 219 19.95 17.69 31.27
CA VAL A 219 18.71 17.60 30.47
C VAL A 219 19.01 17.50 28.98
N VAL A 220 19.98 18.24 28.44
CA VAL A 220 20.37 18.17 27.02
C VAL A 220 20.95 16.80 26.69
N VAL A 221 21.84 16.27 27.55
CA VAL A 221 22.45 14.94 27.35
C VAL A 221 21.39 13.84 27.47
N ALA A 222 20.54 13.89 28.49
CA ALA A 222 19.47 12.92 28.68
C ALA A 222 18.51 12.90 27.48
N LYS A 223 18.16 14.08 26.95
CA LYS A 223 17.35 14.20 25.75
C LYS A 223 18.07 13.64 24.51
N ALA A 224 19.35 13.93 24.33
CA ALA A 224 20.13 13.41 23.20
C ALA A 224 20.23 11.87 23.24
N LEU A 225 20.45 11.29 24.42
CA LEU A 225 20.48 9.81 24.60
C LEU A 225 19.10 9.20 24.31
N ASN A 226 18.04 9.79 24.82
CA ASN A 226 16.68 9.32 24.55
C ASN A 226 16.30 9.44 23.07
N ASP A 227 16.73 10.52 22.39
CA ASP A 227 16.48 10.68 20.95
C ASP A 227 17.24 9.64 20.11
N THR A 228 18.50 9.28 20.49
CA THR A 228 19.28 8.24 19.80
C THR A 228 18.74 6.83 20.04
N GLU A 229 18.32 6.51 21.26
CA GLU A 229 17.66 5.24 21.60
C GLU A 229 16.36 5.10 20.82
N GLY A 230 15.50 6.12 20.85
CA GLY A 230 14.26 6.14 20.11
C GLY A 230 14.45 6.05 18.57
N GLN A 231 15.58 6.53 18.03
CA GLN A 231 15.91 6.36 16.60
C GLN A 231 16.27 4.91 16.28
N SER A 232 17.07 4.25 17.13
CA SER A 232 17.42 2.84 16.96
C SER A 232 16.18 1.94 17.00
N ASP A 233 15.29 2.14 17.98
CA ASP A 233 14.06 1.37 18.12
C ASP A 233 13.12 1.59 16.92
N ARG A 234 13.02 2.82 16.41
CA ARG A 234 12.24 3.13 15.20
C ARG A 234 12.80 2.43 13.97
N GLU A 235 14.11 2.32 13.86
CA GLU A 235 14.76 1.64 12.74
C GLU A 235 14.52 0.13 12.77
N VAL A 236 14.66 -0.48 13.95
CA VAL A 236 14.32 -1.90 14.18
C VAL A 236 12.85 -2.15 13.87
N PHE A 237 11.94 -1.32 14.41
CA PHE A 237 10.52 -1.43 14.13
C PHE A 237 10.22 -1.32 12.63
N ARG A 238 10.80 -0.32 11.97
CA ARG A 238 10.57 -0.08 10.55
C ARG A 238 10.99 -1.29 9.69
N HIS A 239 12.18 -1.84 9.92
CA HIS A 239 12.63 -3.05 9.21
C HIS A 239 11.68 -4.23 9.43
N LEU A 240 11.20 -4.40 10.66
CA LEU A 240 10.23 -5.43 10.98
C LEU A 240 8.90 -5.18 10.25
N ALA A 241 8.40 -3.94 10.26
CA ALA A 241 7.16 -3.53 9.59
C ALA A 241 7.25 -3.71 8.06
N GLU A 242 8.35 -3.28 7.45
CA GLU A 242 8.60 -3.44 6.01
C GLU A 242 8.65 -4.93 5.61
N SER A 243 9.31 -5.76 6.43
CA SER A 243 9.35 -7.21 6.20
C SER A 243 7.95 -7.85 6.26
N GLN A 244 7.12 -7.42 7.21
CA GLN A 244 5.75 -7.94 7.37
C GLN A 244 4.84 -7.48 6.22
N ALA A 245 4.86 -6.19 5.88
CA ALA A 245 4.11 -5.64 4.76
C ALA A 245 4.55 -6.27 3.42
N GLY A 246 5.86 -6.51 3.25
CA GLY A 246 6.41 -7.22 2.09
C GLY A 246 5.85 -8.63 1.93
N ARG A 247 5.76 -9.41 3.03
CA ARG A 247 5.15 -10.76 3.00
C ARG A 247 3.66 -10.71 2.65
N LEU A 248 2.94 -9.72 3.15
CA LEU A 248 1.54 -9.53 2.78
C LEU A 248 1.41 -9.22 1.27
N ALA A 249 2.25 -8.32 0.75
CA ALA A 249 2.29 -8.01 -0.67
C ALA A 249 2.66 -9.23 -1.53
N GLU A 250 3.56 -10.10 -1.05
CA GLU A 250 3.88 -11.39 -1.68
C GLU A 250 2.68 -12.33 -1.70
N ALA A 251 1.94 -12.44 -0.60
CA ALA A 251 0.73 -13.25 -0.54
C ALA A 251 -0.33 -12.78 -1.57
N PHE A 252 -0.50 -11.46 -1.76
CA PHE A 252 -1.38 -10.92 -2.80
C PHE A 252 -0.88 -11.22 -4.22
N ARG A 253 0.44 -11.21 -4.44
CA ARG A 253 1.03 -11.59 -5.74
C ARG A 253 0.86 -13.08 -6.02
N ASP A 254 1.05 -13.93 -5.03
CA ASP A 254 0.87 -15.37 -5.15
C ASP A 254 -0.59 -15.73 -5.50
N LEU A 255 -1.54 -15.09 -4.83
CA LEU A 255 -2.97 -15.23 -5.15
C LEU A 255 -3.28 -14.85 -6.61
N ARG A 256 -2.63 -13.83 -7.15
CA ARG A 256 -2.82 -13.38 -8.53
C ARG A 256 -2.13 -14.31 -9.53
N ASP A 257 -0.82 -14.51 -9.37
CA ASP A 257 0.04 -15.07 -10.41
C ASP A 257 0.02 -16.62 -10.41
N ASN A 258 -0.17 -17.23 -9.24
CA ASN A 258 -0.16 -18.68 -9.09
C ASN A 258 -1.56 -19.25 -8.95
N GLN A 259 -2.39 -18.75 -8.06
CA GLN A 259 -3.69 -19.35 -7.81
C GLN A 259 -4.72 -18.95 -8.87
N LEU A 260 -4.98 -17.66 -9.08
CA LEU A 260 -6.02 -17.22 -10.02
C LEU A 260 -5.63 -17.42 -11.48
N ASP A 261 -4.42 -17.02 -11.87
CA ASP A 261 -3.92 -17.25 -13.23
C ASP A 261 -3.67 -18.76 -13.49
N GLY A 262 -3.32 -19.53 -12.45
CA GLY A 262 -3.23 -20.99 -12.51
C GLY A 262 -4.59 -21.64 -12.83
N LEU A 263 -5.65 -21.19 -12.16
CA LEU A 263 -7.01 -21.63 -12.41
C LEU A 263 -7.47 -21.28 -13.84
N VAL A 264 -7.16 -20.08 -14.32
CA VAL A 264 -7.45 -19.67 -15.72
C VAL A 264 -6.75 -20.61 -16.70
N ARG A 265 -5.42 -20.83 -16.52
CA ARG A 265 -4.65 -21.73 -17.38
C ARG A 265 -5.16 -23.16 -17.36
N PHE A 266 -5.64 -23.65 -16.22
CA PHE A 266 -6.26 -24.98 -16.13
C PHE A 266 -7.48 -25.09 -17.04
N PHE A 267 -8.36 -24.09 -17.03
CA PHE A 267 -9.52 -24.06 -17.92
C PHE A 267 -9.16 -23.83 -19.40
N GLU A 268 -8.12 -23.04 -19.69
CA GLU A 268 -7.66 -22.79 -21.06
C GLU A 268 -6.97 -24.02 -21.70
N SER A 269 -6.36 -24.86 -20.86
CA SER A 269 -5.68 -26.08 -21.34
C SER A 269 -6.63 -27.25 -21.66
N SER A 270 -7.92 -27.13 -21.33
CA SER A 270 -8.93 -28.16 -21.53
C SER A 270 -10.07 -27.62 -22.38
N GLU A 271 -10.56 -28.41 -23.34
CA GLU A 271 -11.76 -28.07 -24.12
C GLU A 271 -13.01 -28.01 -23.24
N HIS A 272 -13.09 -28.95 -22.30
CA HIS A 272 -14.16 -29.04 -21.32
C HIS A 272 -13.57 -29.46 -19.97
N VAL A 273 -13.88 -28.70 -18.91
CA VAL A 273 -13.55 -29.07 -17.54
C VAL A 273 -14.82 -29.61 -16.89
N ASP A 274 -14.81 -30.85 -16.47
CA ASP A 274 -15.93 -31.45 -15.76
C ASP A 274 -15.88 -31.14 -14.25
N ARG A 275 -16.97 -31.46 -13.54
CA ARG A 275 -17.11 -31.21 -12.11
C ARG A 275 -16.07 -31.95 -11.28
N TRP A 276 -15.67 -33.15 -11.67
CA TRP A 276 -14.71 -33.96 -10.94
C TRP A 276 -13.29 -33.44 -11.12
N GLU A 277 -12.92 -33.03 -12.33
CA GLU A 277 -11.64 -32.39 -12.63
C GLU A 277 -11.49 -31.07 -11.88
N PHE A 278 -12.54 -30.22 -11.91
CA PHE A 278 -12.59 -28.99 -11.16
C PHE A 278 -12.41 -29.23 -9.65
N ARG A 279 -13.19 -30.16 -9.09
CA ARG A 279 -13.11 -30.53 -7.66
C ARG A 279 -11.72 -31.01 -7.27
N ARG A 280 -11.10 -31.84 -8.10
CA ARG A 280 -9.75 -32.36 -7.86
C ARG A 280 -8.71 -31.24 -7.83
N TYR A 281 -8.79 -30.28 -8.76
CA TYR A 281 -7.93 -29.10 -8.81
C TYR A 281 -8.19 -28.20 -7.60
N ALA A 282 -9.41 -27.77 -7.41
CA ALA A 282 -9.79 -26.78 -6.39
C ALA A 282 -9.56 -27.26 -4.95
N LYS A 283 -9.69 -28.59 -4.69
CA LYS A 283 -9.46 -29.16 -3.36
C LYS A 283 -8.04 -28.95 -2.83
N ALA A 284 -7.05 -28.82 -3.70
CA ALA A 284 -5.68 -28.50 -3.30
C ALA A 284 -5.55 -27.01 -2.95
N GLU A 285 -6.19 -26.16 -3.75
CA GLU A 285 -6.12 -24.69 -3.65
C GLU A 285 -6.99 -24.11 -2.53
N THR A 286 -7.99 -24.86 -2.01
CA THR A 286 -8.83 -24.43 -0.89
C THR A 286 -8.32 -24.88 0.47
N ARG A 287 -7.16 -25.56 0.55
CA ARG A 287 -6.53 -25.93 1.83
C ARG A 287 -6.07 -24.74 2.68
N PRO A 288 -5.51 -23.66 2.10
CA PRO A 288 -5.13 -22.49 2.88
C PRO A 288 -6.34 -21.83 3.53
N PRO A 289 -6.27 -21.45 4.83
CA PRO A 289 -7.42 -20.93 5.57
C PRO A 289 -7.93 -19.58 5.07
N GLU A 290 -7.15 -18.88 4.28
CA GLU A 290 -7.51 -17.62 3.63
C GLU A 290 -8.40 -17.80 2.40
N VAL A 291 -8.39 -18.97 1.76
CA VAL A 291 -9.25 -19.26 0.61
C VAL A 291 -10.58 -19.83 1.11
N TYR A 292 -11.61 -19.05 0.93
CA TYR A 292 -12.98 -19.42 1.33
C TYR A 292 -13.60 -20.42 0.38
N ALA A 293 -13.49 -20.11 -0.90
CA ALA A 293 -14.03 -20.94 -1.98
C ALA A 293 -13.39 -20.56 -3.32
N ILE A 294 -13.39 -21.52 -4.22
CA ILE A 294 -13.05 -21.37 -5.63
C ILE A 294 -14.26 -21.77 -6.45
N ALA A 295 -14.59 -20.99 -7.47
CA ALA A 295 -15.79 -21.26 -8.25
C ALA A 295 -15.61 -20.95 -9.74
N TRP A 296 -16.45 -21.60 -10.53
CA TRP A 296 -16.67 -21.34 -11.95
C TRP A 296 -18.13 -20.94 -12.19
N ALA A 297 -18.35 -19.83 -12.88
CA ALA A 297 -19.65 -19.37 -13.33
C ALA A 297 -19.62 -19.07 -14.83
N PRO A 298 -20.27 -19.90 -15.66
CA PRO A 298 -20.38 -19.66 -17.09
C PRO A 298 -21.25 -18.44 -17.37
N ARG A 299 -21.00 -17.76 -18.48
CA ARG A 299 -21.88 -16.72 -19.01
C ARG A 299 -23.03 -17.39 -19.76
N VAL A 300 -24.25 -17.15 -19.34
CA VAL A 300 -25.46 -17.72 -19.91
C VAL A 300 -26.36 -16.58 -20.42
N CYS A 301 -26.63 -16.55 -21.72
CA CYS A 301 -27.56 -15.59 -22.31
C CYS A 301 -29.01 -15.91 -21.90
N ALA A 302 -29.87 -14.89 -21.81
CA ALA A 302 -31.26 -15.06 -21.40
C ALA A 302 -32.02 -16.11 -22.21
N GLN A 303 -31.77 -16.17 -23.52
CA GLN A 303 -32.42 -17.13 -24.46
C GLN A 303 -31.97 -18.57 -24.22
N GLU A 304 -30.81 -18.79 -23.63
CA GLU A 304 -30.21 -20.09 -23.43
C GLU A 304 -30.43 -20.64 -22.02
N LYS A 305 -30.98 -19.80 -21.10
CA LYS A 305 -31.07 -20.11 -19.67
C LYS A 305 -31.81 -21.43 -19.39
N ASP A 306 -32.98 -21.64 -19.98
CA ASP A 306 -33.80 -22.82 -19.72
C ASP A 306 -33.12 -24.10 -20.27
N ALA A 307 -32.49 -24.00 -21.45
CA ALA A 307 -31.72 -25.11 -22.06
C ALA A 307 -30.48 -25.42 -21.22
N PHE A 308 -29.80 -24.40 -20.69
CA PHE A 308 -28.68 -24.55 -19.79
C PHE A 308 -29.07 -25.24 -18.48
N GLU A 309 -30.16 -24.80 -17.84
CA GLU A 309 -30.68 -25.44 -16.62
C GLU A 309 -31.01 -26.93 -16.86
N GLN A 310 -31.63 -27.23 -17.99
CA GLN A 310 -31.95 -28.61 -18.36
C GLN A 310 -30.68 -29.44 -18.58
N SER A 311 -29.69 -28.91 -19.28
CA SER A 311 -28.42 -29.60 -19.51
C SER A 311 -27.67 -29.95 -18.23
N VAL A 312 -27.74 -29.05 -17.22
CA VAL A 312 -27.10 -29.27 -15.91
C VAL A 312 -27.87 -30.30 -15.08
N ARG A 313 -29.21 -30.30 -15.17
CA ARG A 313 -30.04 -31.35 -14.54
C ARG A 313 -29.74 -32.74 -15.13
N ASP A 314 -29.59 -32.83 -16.45
CA ASP A 314 -29.23 -34.07 -17.14
C ASP A 314 -27.83 -34.58 -16.77
N GLN A 315 -26.93 -33.69 -16.30
CA GLN A 315 -25.62 -34.06 -15.75
C GLN A 315 -25.66 -34.52 -14.28
N GLY A 316 -26.86 -34.69 -13.71
CA GLY A 316 -27.08 -35.26 -12.38
C GLY A 316 -27.26 -34.28 -11.24
N ILE A 317 -27.51 -32.98 -11.51
CA ILE A 317 -27.94 -32.00 -10.50
C ILE A 317 -29.44 -31.74 -10.68
N GLU A 318 -30.27 -32.71 -10.31
CA GLU A 318 -31.71 -32.73 -10.58
C GLU A 318 -32.47 -31.44 -10.15
N THR A 319 -32.01 -30.77 -9.06
CA THR A 319 -32.64 -29.56 -8.50
C THR A 319 -32.05 -28.27 -9.04
N PHE A 320 -31.14 -28.32 -10.02
CA PHE A 320 -30.47 -27.11 -10.50
C PHE A 320 -31.44 -26.14 -11.19
N HIS A 321 -31.39 -24.91 -10.74
CA HIS A 321 -32.02 -23.75 -11.37
C HIS A 321 -31.18 -22.49 -11.07
N VAL A 322 -31.26 -21.49 -11.94
CA VAL A 322 -30.60 -20.22 -11.75
C VAL A 322 -31.46 -19.35 -10.85
N PHE A 323 -30.91 -18.96 -9.71
CA PHE A 323 -31.66 -18.22 -8.69
C PHE A 323 -30.92 -16.98 -8.17
N GLU A 324 -31.66 -16.09 -7.56
CA GLU A 324 -31.18 -14.91 -6.87
C GLU A 324 -31.74 -14.87 -5.45
N GLN A 325 -31.05 -14.18 -4.55
CA GLN A 325 -31.53 -13.98 -3.18
C GLN A 325 -32.20 -12.62 -3.07
N GLY A 326 -33.45 -12.62 -2.62
CA GLY A 326 -34.18 -11.41 -2.36
C GLY A 326 -33.65 -10.64 -1.13
N PRO A 327 -34.09 -9.40 -0.91
CA PRO A 327 -33.70 -8.61 0.27
C PRO A 327 -34.07 -9.25 1.60
N ASP A 328 -35.04 -10.18 1.58
CA ASP A 328 -35.50 -10.99 2.69
C ASP A 328 -34.68 -12.28 2.93
N GLY A 329 -33.63 -12.48 2.13
CA GLY A 329 -32.79 -13.67 2.17
C GLY A 329 -33.43 -14.94 1.58
N VAL A 330 -34.59 -14.81 0.91
CA VAL A 330 -35.29 -15.95 0.30
C VAL A 330 -34.82 -16.11 -1.14
N ASP A 331 -34.53 -17.36 -1.51
CA ASP A 331 -34.13 -17.72 -2.86
C ASP A 331 -35.32 -17.67 -3.81
N ARG A 332 -35.12 -17.05 -4.96
CA ARG A 332 -36.14 -16.88 -6.03
C ARG A 332 -35.53 -17.18 -7.38
N PRO A 333 -36.28 -17.72 -8.34
CA PRO A 333 -35.77 -17.88 -9.70
C PRO A 333 -35.27 -16.54 -10.26
N ALA A 334 -34.06 -16.51 -10.81
CA ALA A 334 -33.51 -15.32 -11.44
C ALA A 334 -34.17 -15.06 -12.80
N PHE A 335 -34.59 -13.79 -13.04
CA PHE A 335 -35.24 -13.39 -14.30
C PHE A 335 -34.96 -11.92 -14.63
N GLY A 336 -35.32 -11.51 -15.86
CA GLY A 336 -35.30 -10.11 -16.29
C GLY A 336 -33.91 -9.53 -16.58
N ARG A 337 -32.93 -10.36 -16.90
CA ARG A 337 -31.57 -9.94 -17.31
C ARG A 337 -31.23 -10.50 -18.68
N ASP A 338 -30.39 -9.81 -19.41
CA ASP A 338 -29.90 -10.25 -20.72
C ASP A 338 -28.87 -11.38 -20.60
N GLU A 339 -28.16 -11.44 -19.46
CA GLU A 339 -27.15 -12.45 -19.16
C GLU A 339 -27.13 -12.80 -17.68
N TYR A 340 -26.74 -14.03 -17.38
CA TYR A 340 -26.60 -14.62 -16.06
C TYR A 340 -25.22 -15.22 -15.88
N PHE A 341 -24.74 -15.26 -14.64
CA PHE A 341 -23.47 -15.90 -14.24
C PHE A 341 -23.74 -16.88 -13.09
N PRO A 342 -24.43 -18.00 -13.34
CA PRO A 342 -24.76 -18.95 -12.29
C PRO A 342 -23.53 -19.68 -11.80
N LEU A 343 -23.38 -19.84 -10.48
CA LEU A 343 -22.36 -20.70 -9.89
C LEU A 343 -22.61 -22.15 -10.32
N LEU A 344 -21.78 -22.69 -11.22
CA LEU A 344 -21.89 -24.06 -11.72
C LEU A 344 -21.02 -25.01 -10.90
N TYR A 345 -19.75 -24.64 -10.69
CA TYR A 345 -18.82 -25.40 -9.86
C TYR A 345 -18.36 -24.52 -8.68
N LEU A 346 -18.30 -25.14 -7.50
CA LEU A 346 -17.90 -24.47 -6.26
C LEU A 346 -17.23 -25.48 -5.32
N GLU A 347 -16.05 -25.15 -4.82
CA GLU A 347 -15.36 -25.93 -3.80
C GLU A 347 -14.86 -25.03 -2.65
N PRO A 348 -14.99 -25.49 -1.39
CA PRO A 348 -15.61 -26.74 -0.95
C PRO A 348 -17.14 -26.68 -1.02
N THR A 349 -17.73 -27.66 -1.70
CA THR A 349 -19.20 -27.74 -1.88
C THR A 349 -19.90 -28.05 -0.56
N GLU A 350 -19.32 -28.91 0.27
CA GLU A 350 -19.91 -29.34 1.57
C GLU A 350 -20.07 -28.18 2.55
N GLU A 351 -19.23 -27.16 2.42
CA GLU A 351 -19.25 -25.97 3.27
C GLU A 351 -20.14 -24.84 2.71
N ASN A 352 -20.60 -25.01 1.47
CA ASN A 352 -21.45 -24.05 0.76
C ASN A 352 -22.67 -24.73 0.11
N PRO A 353 -23.46 -25.51 0.88
CA PRO A 353 -24.63 -26.18 0.35
C PRO A 353 -25.66 -25.11 -0.10
N GLY A 354 -26.23 -25.30 -1.28
CA GLY A 354 -27.24 -24.38 -1.84
C GLY A 354 -26.69 -23.16 -2.56
N ALA A 355 -25.37 -22.97 -2.69
CA ALA A 355 -24.83 -21.87 -3.48
C ALA A 355 -24.78 -22.15 -5.00
N VAL A 356 -24.84 -23.43 -5.40
CA VAL A 356 -24.84 -23.83 -6.81
C VAL A 356 -26.14 -23.40 -7.48
N GLY A 357 -26.03 -22.65 -8.56
CA GLY A 357 -27.15 -22.01 -9.26
C GLY A 357 -27.36 -20.52 -8.92
N PHE A 358 -26.69 -20.01 -7.86
CA PHE A 358 -26.77 -18.58 -7.53
C PHE A 358 -26.22 -17.71 -8.65
N ASP A 359 -27.03 -16.75 -9.13
CA ASP A 359 -26.61 -15.80 -10.15
C ASP A 359 -25.75 -14.69 -9.54
N LEU A 360 -24.46 -14.72 -9.84
CA LEU A 360 -23.49 -13.77 -9.30
C LEU A 360 -23.79 -12.31 -9.63
N VAL A 361 -24.41 -12.03 -10.79
CA VAL A 361 -24.77 -10.66 -11.20
C VAL A 361 -26.08 -10.16 -10.61
N SER A 362 -26.73 -10.97 -9.77
CA SER A 362 -27.84 -10.52 -8.96
C SER A 362 -27.40 -9.57 -7.84
N ASP A 363 -26.17 -9.72 -7.35
CA ASP A 363 -25.54 -8.81 -6.37
C ASP A 363 -24.84 -7.64 -7.10
N PRO A 364 -25.18 -6.37 -6.82
CA PRO A 364 -24.61 -5.20 -7.51
C PRO A 364 -23.08 -5.09 -7.38
N THR A 365 -22.52 -5.46 -6.24
CA THR A 365 -21.07 -5.39 -5.98
C THR A 365 -20.32 -6.41 -6.82
N ARG A 366 -20.83 -7.63 -6.86
CA ARG A 366 -20.28 -8.72 -7.71
C ARG A 366 -20.45 -8.40 -9.19
N LYS A 367 -21.64 -7.92 -9.60
CA LYS A 367 -21.94 -7.50 -10.97
C LYS A 367 -20.93 -6.48 -11.47
N THR A 368 -20.66 -5.43 -10.69
CA THR A 368 -19.69 -4.39 -11.05
C THR A 368 -18.29 -4.97 -11.27
N ALA A 369 -17.83 -5.84 -10.37
CA ALA A 369 -16.51 -6.46 -10.49
C ALA A 369 -16.41 -7.43 -11.67
N ILE A 370 -17.44 -8.23 -11.93
CA ILE A 370 -17.52 -9.17 -13.06
C ILE A 370 -17.49 -8.41 -14.38
N HIS A 371 -18.36 -7.42 -14.55
CA HIS A 371 -18.39 -6.63 -15.79
C HIS A 371 -17.07 -5.89 -16.03
N HIS A 372 -16.49 -5.32 -14.98
CA HIS A 372 -15.18 -4.66 -15.08
C HIS A 372 -14.06 -5.66 -15.43
N ALA A 373 -14.08 -6.88 -14.89
CA ALA A 373 -13.13 -7.93 -15.24
C ALA A 373 -13.26 -8.33 -16.72
N ILE A 374 -14.49 -8.50 -17.21
CA ILE A 374 -14.77 -8.87 -18.62
C ILE A 374 -14.36 -7.73 -19.57
N GLN A 375 -14.77 -6.50 -19.29
CA GLN A 375 -14.46 -5.35 -20.14
C GLN A 375 -12.96 -5.07 -20.24
N THR A 376 -12.26 -5.18 -19.13
CA THR A 376 -10.82 -4.89 -19.08
C THR A 376 -9.96 -6.12 -19.43
N LYS A 377 -10.55 -7.31 -19.48
CA LYS A 377 -9.85 -8.60 -19.59
C LYS A 377 -8.82 -8.84 -18.48
N LEU A 378 -9.01 -8.19 -17.34
CA LEU A 378 -8.09 -8.21 -16.19
C LEU A 378 -8.81 -8.71 -14.95
N SER A 379 -8.11 -9.51 -14.15
CA SER A 379 -8.62 -9.93 -12.83
C SER A 379 -8.98 -8.72 -11.96
N THR A 380 -10.14 -8.79 -11.30
CA THR A 380 -10.72 -7.67 -10.53
C THR A 380 -11.27 -8.18 -9.21
N ALA A 381 -11.04 -7.42 -8.12
CA ALA A 381 -11.60 -7.71 -6.81
C ALA A 381 -12.94 -6.98 -6.61
N THR A 382 -13.84 -7.60 -5.86
CA THR A 382 -15.02 -6.90 -5.31
C THR A 382 -14.60 -5.94 -4.20
N ASP A 383 -15.50 -5.07 -3.81
CA ASP A 383 -15.51 -4.53 -2.44
C ASP A 383 -15.88 -5.65 -1.46
N LEU A 384 -15.88 -5.37 -0.14
CA LEU A 384 -16.31 -6.36 0.84
C LEU A 384 -17.74 -6.82 0.55
N VAL A 385 -17.90 -8.13 0.42
CA VAL A 385 -19.19 -8.80 0.26
C VAL A 385 -19.41 -9.80 1.40
N MET A 386 -20.66 -10.07 1.72
CA MET A 386 -20.99 -11.18 2.59
C MET A 386 -20.99 -12.46 1.76
N PRO A 387 -20.21 -13.48 2.16
CA PRO A 387 -20.29 -14.80 1.54
C PRO A 387 -21.67 -15.40 1.75
N PHE A 388 -22.11 -16.25 0.81
CA PHE A 388 -23.45 -16.78 0.76
C PHE A 388 -23.89 -17.55 2.03
N LEU A 389 -22.97 -18.21 2.73
CA LEU A 389 -23.31 -19.12 3.83
C LEU A 389 -22.39 -19.07 5.06
N ARG A 390 -21.36 -18.25 5.07
CA ARG A 390 -20.46 -18.14 6.21
C ARG A 390 -20.43 -16.74 6.79
N PRO A 391 -20.41 -16.60 8.12
CA PRO A 391 -20.29 -15.29 8.75
C PRO A 391 -18.90 -14.68 8.50
N GLY A 392 -18.91 -13.40 8.18
CA GLY A 392 -17.72 -12.59 8.01
C GLY A 392 -17.54 -12.03 6.60
N PRO A 393 -16.96 -10.84 6.50
CA PRO A 393 -16.75 -10.18 5.22
C PRO A 393 -15.66 -10.90 4.40
N ALA A 394 -15.87 -10.99 3.09
CA ALA A 394 -14.93 -11.54 2.14
C ALA A 394 -14.69 -10.58 0.97
N VAL A 395 -13.57 -10.73 0.31
CA VAL A 395 -13.30 -10.15 -1.01
C VAL A 395 -13.28 -11.28 -2.03
N VAL A 396 -14.00 -11.10 -3.14
CA VAL A 396 -14.03 -12.09 -4.22
C VAL A 396 -13.23 -11.56 -5.40
N LEU A 397 -12.28 -12.36 -5.84
CA LEU A 397 -11.49 -12.10 -7.04
C LEU A 397 -12.20 -12.75 -8.23
N TYR A 398 -12.35 -12.02 -9.33
CA TYR A 398 -12.88 -12.52 -10.58
C TYR A 398 -11.84 -12.44 -11.68
N ALA A 399 -11.62 -13.51 -12.43
CA ALA A 399 -10.86 -13.55 -13.66
C ALA A 399 -11.77 -13.98 -14.82
N PRO A 400 -11.82 -13.24 -15.94
CA PRO A 400 -12.61 -13.66 -17.09
C PRO A 400 -11.92 -14.83 -17.79
N LEU A 401 -12.69 -15.86 -18.14
CA LEU A 401 -12.26 -16.91 -19.04
C LEU A 401 -12.66 -16.52 -20.46
N LEU A 402 -11.68 -16.24 -21.31
CA LEU A 402 -11.91 -15.78 -22.67
C LEU A 402 -11.98 -16.96 -23.66
N THR A 403 -12.75 -16.79 -24.75
CA THR A 403 -12.70 -17.72 -25.86
C THR A 403 -11.32 -17.68 -26.53
N LEU A 404 -10.70 -18.84 -26.68
CA LEU A 404 -9.48 -18.91 -27.49
C LEU A 404 -9.84 -18.59 -28.96
N PRO A 405 -9.00 -17.81 -29.67
CA PRO A 405 -9.24 -17.56 -31.09
C PRO A 405 -9.22 -18.91 -31.85
N THR A 406 -10.37 -19.29 -32.34
CA THR A 406 -10.50 -20.49 -33.20
C THR A 406 -9.81 -20.18 -34.52
N SER A 407 -8.66 -20.73 -34.74
CA SER A 407 -8.01 -21.15 -35.98
C SER A 407 -6.55 -20.71 -36.13
N VAL A 408 -5.74 -21.75 -36.16
CA VAL A 408 -4.41 -21.78 -36.77
C VAL A 408 -4.51 -21.88 -38.31
N ALA A 409 -5.66 -21.62 -38.91
CA ALA A 409 -5.93 -22.03 -40.29
C ALA A 409 -5.93 -20.92 -41.35
N GLU A 410 -5.65 -19.66 -41.07
CA GLU A 410 -5.27 -18.68 -42.15
C GLU A 410 -4.89 -17.33 -41.56
N PRO A 411 -3.61 -16.89 -41.66
CA PRO A 411 -3.17 -15.64 -41.10
C PRO A 411 -3.70 -14.37 -41.79
N HIS A 412 -4.35 -14.49 -42.92
CA HIS A 412 -4.75 -13.36 -43.78
C HIS A 412 -6.21 -12.93 -43.62
N LEU A 413 -7.02 -13.61 -42.83
CA LEU A 413 -8.42 -13.28 -42.56
C LEU A 413 -8.75 -13.07 -41.08
N ALA A 414 -7.77 -12.92 -40.21
CA ALA A 414 -7.97 -12.52 -38.83
C ALA A 414 -8.45 -11.05 -38.77
N ARG A 415 -9.71 -10.79 -39.16
CA ARG A 415 -10.48 -9.71 -38.52
C ARG A 415 -10.38 -9.98 -37.04
N ALA A 416 -9.95 -8.96 -36.28
CA ALA A 416 -9.88 -9.02 -34.82
C ALA A 416 -11.17 -9.64 -34.26
N SER A 417 -11.17 -10.93 -34.02
CA SER A 417 -12.30 -11.63 -33.40
C SER A 417 -12.34 -11.09 -31.96
N VAL A 418 -13.43 -10.41 -31.66
CA VAL A 418 -13.69 -9.92 -30.29
C VAL A 418 -13.66 -11.17 -29.40
N GLN A 419 -12.63 -11.29 -28.56
CA GLN A 419 -12.57 -12.37 -27.58
C GLN A 419 -13.72 -12.17 -26.60
N GLU A 420 -14.74 -13.01 -26.70
CA GLU A 420 -15.88 -13.00 -25.78
C GLU A 420 -15.54 -13.78 -24.51
N ALA A 421 -16.10 -13.36 -23.39
CA ALA A 421 -15.95 -14.08 -22.14
C ALA A 421 -16.90 -15.29 -22.12
N ARG A 422 -16.35 -16.49 -21.90
CA ARG A 422 -17.11 -17.75 -21.67
C ARG A 422 -17.76 -17.77 -20.29
N GLY A 423 -17.24 -16.97 -19.35
CA GLY A 423 -17.67 -16.88 -17.96
C GLY A 423 -16.57 -16.29 -17.09
N VAL A 424 -16.70 -16.46 -15.78
CA VAL A 424 -15.74 -15.98 -14.79
C VAL A 424 -15.32 -17.07 -13.82
N LEU A 425 -14.04 -17.13 -13.56
CA LEU A 425 -13.44 -17.90 -12.47
C LEU A 425 -13.31 -17.00 -11.25
N SER A 426 -13.52 -17.54 -10.06
CA SER A 426 -13.46 -16.73 -8.85
C SER A 426 -12.77 -17.44 -7.69
N ILE A 427 -12.12 -16.62 -6.85
CA ILE A 427 -11.55 -17.03 -5.55
C ILE A 427 -12.12 -16.09 -4.50
N ALA A 428 -12.83 -16.62 -3.52
CA ALA A 428 -13.30 -15.87 -2.36
C ALA A 428 -12.28 -15.92 -1.22
N LEU A 429 -11.91 -14.76 -0.68
CA LEU A 429 -10.80 -14.61 0.28
C LEU A 429 -11.26 -14.04 1.62
N ARG A 430 -10.68 -14.56 2.69
CA ARG A 430 -10.70 -13.96 4.03
C ARG A 430 -9.45 -13.15 4.26
N LEU A 431 -9.58 -11.85 4.24
CA LEU A 431 -8.43 -10.94 4.39
C LEU A 431 -7.82 -11.00 5.79
N ASP A 432 -8.65 -11.18 6.83
CA ASP A 432 -8.20 -11.36 8.21
C ASP A 432 -7.34 -12.62 8.38
N ALA A 433 -7.64 -13.71 7.67
CA ALA A 433 -6.84 -14.92 7.70
C ALA A 433 -5.47 -14.72 7.01
N ILE A 434 -5.44 -13.98 5.89
CA ILE A 434 -4.18 -13.60 5.22
C ILE A 434 -3.32 -12.77 6.17
N LEU A 435 -3.89 -11.73 6.80
CA LEU A 435 -3.19 -10.86 7.73
C LEU A 435 -2.62 -11.64 8.92
N ARG A 436 -3.42 -12.53 9.53
CA ARG A 436 -2.95 -13.38 10.64
C ARG A 436 -1.86 -14.35 10.24
N ARG A 437 -1.96 -14.98 9.06
CA ARG A 437 -0.94 -15.91 8.56
C ARG A 437 0.40 -15.22 8.30
N THR A 438 0.37 -13.99 7.83
CA THR A 438 1.58 -13.22 7.54
C THR A 438 2.20 -12.57 8.77
N ALA A 439 1.46 -12.42 9.87
CA ALA A 439 1.93 -11.80 11.10
C ALA A 439 2.97 -12.69 11.84
N ILE A 440 4.00 -12.06 12.44
CA ILE A 440 4.96 -12.72 13.31
C ILE A 440 4.48 -12.63 14.76
N THR A 441 4.41 -13.79 15.42
CA THR A 441 4.17 -13.90 16.85
C THR A 441 5.49 -14.09 17.59
N GLY A 442 5.63 -13.44 18.76
CA GLY A 442 6.71 -13.64 19.68
C GLY A 442 6.42 -14.71 20.74
N GLU A 443 7.24 -14.78 21.76
CA GLU A 443 7.01 -15.64 22.92
C GLU A 443 5.64 -15.34 23.57
N GLY A 444 4.88 -16.38 23.90
CA GLY A 444 3.55 -16.25 24.50
C GLY A 444 2.44 -15.80 23.53
N SER A 445 2.62 -15.99 22.20
CA SER A 445 1.65 -15.64 21.15
C SER A 445 1.33 -14.14 21.02
N SER A 446 2.15 -13.26 21.64
CA SER A 446 1.99 -11.81 21.46
C SER A 446 2.52 -11.37 20.09
N LEU A 447 1.77 -10.50 19.41
CA LEU A 447 2.21 -9.93 18.12
C LEU A 447 3.33 -8.91 18.35
N PHE A 448 4.42 -9.00 17.56
CA PHE A 448 5.44 -7.96 17.51
C PHE A 448 4.95 -6.72 16.75
N VAL A 449 4.20 -6.95 15.68
CA VAL A 449 3.55 -5.88 14.92
C VAL A 449 2.11 -6.24 14.63
N VAL A 450 1.28 -5.23 14.54
CA VAL A 450 -0.12 -5.34 14.12
C VAL A 450 -0.24 -4.69 12.76
N MET A 451 -0.95 -5.36 11.86
CA MET A 451 -1.23 -4.89 10.50
C MET A 451 -2.72 -4.65 10.33
N ASP A 452 -3.07 -3.45 9.89
CA ASP A 452 -4.42 -3.05 9.53
C ASP A 452 -4.50 -2.77 8.05
N LEU A 453 -5.40 -3.44 7.36
CA LEU A 453 -5.58 -3.33 5.91
C LEU A 453 -6.76 -2.42 5.60
N TYR A 454 -6.53 -1.45 4.72
CA TYR A 454 -7.54 -0.53 4.20
C TYR A 454 -7.59 -0.59 2.68
N GLN A 455 -8.79 -0.46 2.13
CA GLN A 455 -9.01 -0.19 0.71
C GLN A 455 -9.10 1.32 0.51
N LEU A 456 -8.39 1.81 -0.51
CA LEU A 456 -8.41 3.21 -0.94
C LEU A 456 -9.27 3.36 -2.18
N ASP A 457 -10.00 4.45 -2.23
CA ASP A 457 -10.78 4.87 -3.38
C ASP A 457 -10.51 6.35 -3.70
N VAL A 458 -10.68 6.75 -4.97
CA VAL A 458 -10.48 8.13 -5.39
C VAL A 458 -11.55 9.06 -4.82
N SER A 459 -12.78 8.56 -4.63
CA SER A 459 -13.95 9.35 -4.27
C SER A 459 -14.42 9.16 -2.82
N GLN A 460 -13.93 8.12 -2.13
CA GLN A 460 -14.40 7.76 -0.80
C GLN A 460 -13.26 7.76 0.24
N PRO A 461 -13.59 7.92 1.53
CA PRO A 461 -12.60 7.76 2.58
C PRO A 461 -12.09 6.32 2.61
N PRO A 462 -10.87 6.10 3.14
CA PRO A 462 -10.31 4.77 3.30
C PRO A 462 -11.24 3.83 4.06
N ARG A 463 -11.46 2.64 3.52
CA ARG A 463 -12.34 1.63 4.09
C ARG A 463 -11.53 0.55 4.78
N PHE A 464 -11.74 0.35 6.07
CA PHE A 464 -11.11 -0.74 6.82
C PHE A 464 -11.60 -2.11 6.32
N LEU A 465 -10.68 -3.05 6.11
CA LEU A 465 -10.94 -4.40 5.60
C LEU A 465 -10.65 -5.50 6.61
N GLY A 466 -9.70 -5.29 7.51
CA GLY A 466 -9.32 -6.29 8.51
C GLY A 466 -8.03 -5.96 9.23
N THR A 467 -7.77 -6.73 10.29
CA THR A 467 -6.57 -6.60 11.15
C THR A 467 -5.94 -7.96 11.42
N SER A 468 -4.63 -7.97 11.68
CA SER A 468 -3.92 -9.17 12.15
C SER A 468 -4.13 -9.45 13.63
N SER A 469 -4.60 -8.47 14.42
CA SER A 469 -4.85 -8.65 15.85
C SER A 469 -6.15 -9.41 16.11
N PRO A 470 -6.17 -10.36 17.05
CA PRO A 470 -7.39 -11.05 17.46
C PRO A 470 -8.33 -10.16 18.28
N ASP A 471 -7.80 -9.16 18.99
CA ASP A 471 -8.57 -8.27 19.86
C ASP A 471 -8.94 -6.96 19.13
N ASN A 472 -10.19 -6.86 18.70
CA ASN A 472 -10.73 -5.66 18.02
C ASN A 472 -10.75 -4.39 18.91
N ALA A 473 -10.52 -4.50 20.21
CA ALA A 473 -10.67 -3.40 21.15
C ALA A 473 -9.57 -2.33 21.07
N GLU A 474 -8.32 -2.73 20.74
CA GLU A 474 -7.19 -1.79 20.63
C GLU A 474 -7.22 -0.96 19.34
N HIS A 475 -8.01 -1.37 18.35
CA HIS A 475 -7.97 -0.80 16.99
C HIS A 475 -8.99 0.32 16.74
N ALA A 476 -9.98 0.50 17.62
CA ALA A 476 -11.03 1.49 17.41
C ALA A 476 -10.48 2.93 17.28
N ASP A 477 -9.36 3.25 17.92
CA ASP A 477 -8.74 4.58 17.85
C ASP A 477 -7.84 4.74 16.62
N PHE A 478 -7.15 3.69 16.16
CA PHE A 478 -6.36 3.72 14.93
C PHE A 478 -7.23 3.70 13.68
N ALA A 479 -8.29 2.90 13.68
CA ALA A 479 -9.27 2.86 12.59
C ALA A 479 -9.95 4.22 12.35
N ARG A 480 -10.13 5.03 13.42
CA ARG A 480 -10.66 6.40 13.33
C ARG A 480 -9.65 7.41 12.79
N SER A 481 -8.35 7.13 12.93
CA SER A 481 -7.28 8.07 12.49
C SER A 481 -7.01 8.01 10.99
N GLY A 482 -7.45 6.96 10.29
CA GLY A 482 -7.25 6.76 8.85
C GLY A 482 -5.79 6.46 8.45
N PRO A 483 -5.55 5.96 7.23
CA PRO A 483 -4.21 5.80 6.68
C PRO A 483 -3.58 7.19 6.44
N GLY A 484 -2.31 7.32 6.80
CA GLY A 484 -1.53 8.55 6.62
C GLY A 484 -1.59 9.57 7.76
N LEU A 485 -2.46 9.40 8.76
CA LEU A 485 -2.48 10.29 9.91
C LEU A 485 -1.67 9.71 11.07
N SER A 486 -0.59 10.38 11.40
CA SER A 486 0.24 10.15 12.58
C SER A 486 -0.64 10.14 13.84
N GLY A 487 -0.90 8.96 14.39
CA GLY A 487 -1.52 8.82 15.70
C GLY A 487 -0.65 9.54 16.74
N LYS A 488 -1.18 10.55 17.42
CA LYS A 488 -0.44 11.45 18.33
C LYS A 488 0.21 10.74 19.53
N GLY A 489 -0.06 9.44 19.76
CA GLY A 489 0.45 8.68 20.90
C GLY A 489 1.67 7.80 20.62
N LEU A 490 1.91 7.38 19.39
CA LEU A 490 3.01 6.51 18.96
C LEU A 490 3.79 7.10 17.78
N ALA A 491 3.88 8.43 17.72
CA ALA A 491 4.57 9.17 16.66
C ALA A 491 6.00 8.64 16.44
N GLY A 492 6.20 7.92 15.34
CA GLY A 492 7.49 7.33 14.96
C GLY A 492 7.49 5.79 14.84
N PHE A 493 6.45 5.10 15.33
CA PHE A 493 6.28 3.65 15.18
C PHE A 493 5.05 3.33 14.33
N PHE A 494 5.03 3.87 13.11
CA PHE A 494 3.94 3.68 12.17
C PHE A 494 4.50 3.65 10.75
N VAL A 495 4.15 2.63 9.99
CA VAL A 495 4.55 2.47 8.59
C VAL A 495 3.31 2.16 7.76
N SER A 496 3.12 2.91 6.68
CA SER A 496 2.08 2.63 5.67
C SER A 496 2.73 2.07 4.42
N TYR A 497 2.25 0.93 3.94
CA TYR A 497 2.76 0.25 2.76
C TYR A 497 1.65 0.08 1.72
N PRO A 498 1.85 0.52 0.46
CA PRO A 498 0.86 0.35 -0.61
C PRO A 498 0.83 -1.09 -1.12
N ILE A 499 -0.35 -1.54 -1.55
CA ILE A 499 -0.54 -2.79 -2.29
C ILE A 499 -1.50 -2.52 -3.44
N PHE A 500 -1.01 -2.59 -4.68
CA PHE A 500 -1.81 -2.46 -5.88
C PHE A 500 -2.12 -3.86 -6.43
N ALA A 501 -3.35 -4.32 -6.21
CA ALA A 501 -3.76 -5.66 -6.61
C ALA A 501 -5.20 -5.69 -7.14
N PHE A 502 -5.46 -6.53 -8.12
CA PHE A 502 -6.80 -6.83 -8.66
C PHE A 502 -7.64 -5.58 -9.01
N GLY A 503 -6.98 -4.52 -9.50
CA GLY A 503 -7.65 -3.26 -9.86
C GLY A 503 -8.00 -2.35 -8.69
N LYS A 504 -7.68 -2.72 -7.48
CA LYS A 504 -7.87 -1.93 -6.27
C LYS A 504 -6.54 -1.41 -5.73
N SER A 505 -6.63 -0.36 -4.93
CA SER A 505 -5.53 0.17 -4.14
C SER A 505 -5.77 -0.15 -2.68
N TYR A 506 -4.80 -0.79 -2.07
CA TYR A 506 -4.84 -1.07 -0.65
C TYR A 506 -3.66 -0.37 0.03
N VAL A 507 -3.82 -0.10 1.32
CA VAL A 507 -2.72 0.30 2.19
C VAL A 507 -2.75 -0.57 3.44
N VAL A 508 -1.60 -1.11 3.80
CA VAL A 508 -1.42 -1.76 5.07
C VAL A 508 -0.71 -0.82 6.02
N ASN A 509 -1.35 -0.52 7.13
CA ASN A 509 -0.78 0.24 8.23
C ASN A 509 -0.22 -0.73 9.25
N VAL A 510 1.06 -0.55 9.57
CA VAL A 510 1.78 -1.40 10.52
C VAL A 510 2.15 -0.58 11.74
N HIS A 511 1.77 -1.05 12.93
CA HIS A 511 2.06 -0.42 14.21
C HIS A 511 2.58 -1.45 15.24
N PRO A 512 3.24 -1.01 16.34
CA PRO A 512 3.79 -1.93 17.31
C PRO A 512 2.71 -2.76 17.99
N GLY A 513 2.95 -4.04 18.08
CA GLY A 513 2.17 -4.93 18.94
C GLY A 513 2.74 -4.99 20.37
N ALA A 514 2.00 -5.64 21.27
CA ALA A 514 2.37 -5.77 22.67
C ALA A 514 3.75 -6.43 22.85
N GLY A 515 4.11 -7.38 21.99
CA GLY A 515 5.43 -8.02 22.03
C GLY A 515 6.58 -7.07 21.75
N PHE A 516 6.43 -6.17 20.78
CA PHE A 516 7.45 -5.15 20.49
C PHE A 516 7.59 -4.16 21.64
N LEU A 517 6.47 -3.63 22.15
CA LEU A 517 6.46 -2.67 23.25
C LEU A 517 7.06 -3.25 24.55
N ALA A 518 6.85 -4.53 24.80
CA ALA A 518 7.45 -5.23 25.95
C ALA A 518 8.96 -5.42 25.79
N ALA A 519 9.44 -5.68 24.56
CA ALA A 519 10.86 -5.86 24.26
C ALA A 519 11.66 -4.54 24.23
N HIS A 520 10.99 -3.40 23.94
CA HIS A 520 11.62 -2.10 23.80
C HIS A 520 10.98 -1.06 24.76
N PRO A 521 11.16 -1.20 26.08
CA PRO A 521 10.62 -0.25 27.04
C PRO A 521 11.39 1.08 26.99
N VAL A 522 10.71 2.16 26.67
CA VAL A 522 11.28 3.53 26.58
C VAL A 522 11.66 4.05 27.98
N ARG A 523 12.90 3.80 28.48
CA ARG A 523 13.27 4.17 29.86
C ARG A 523 14.69 4.68 30.08
N ILE A 524 15.67 4.43 29.23
CA ILE A 524 17.10 4.64 29.57
C ILE A 524 17.47 6.12 29.68
N GLY A 525 16.99 6.97 28.76
CA GLY A 525 17.34 8.40 28.75
C GLY A 525 16.91 9.17 30.01
N TRP A 526 15.74 8.86 30.55
CA TRP A 526 15.22 9.51 31.77
C TRP A 526 15.85 8.97 33.04
N THR A 527 16.19 7.67 33.11
CA THR A 527 16.88 7.08 34.27
C THR A 527 18.32 7.59 34.36
N ALA A 528 19.03 7.74 33.24
CA ALA A 528 20.36 8.37 33.22
C ALA A 528 20.32 9.84 33.68
N GLY A 529 19.26 10.58 33.32
CA GLY A 529 19.03 11.95 33.80
C GLY A 529 18.77 12.05 35.32
N LEU A 530 18.07 11.04 35.88
CA LEU A 530 17.80 10.99 37.33
C LEU A 530 19.01 10.58 38.18
N VAL A 531 19.93 9.76 37.63
CA VAL A 531 21.17 9.36 38.31
C VAL A 531 22.25 10.43 38.25
N GLY A 532 22.18 11.34 37.27
CA GLY A 532 23.12 12.44 37.09
C GLY A 532 22.80 13.70 37.92
N VAL A 533 21.67 13.72 38.64
CA VAL A 533 21.26 14.76 39.60
C VAL A 533 21.51 14.25 41.02
#